data_253f8303b80d9bcc18512f3e4afa2a7a
#
_entry.id   253f8303b80d9bcc18512f3e4afa2a7a
#
_cell.length_a   1.000
_cell.length_b   1.000
_cell.length_c   1.000
_cell.angle_alpha   90.00
_cell.angle_beta   90.00
_cell.angle_gamma   90.00
#
_symmetry.space_group_name_H-M   'P 1'
#
loop_
_entity.id
_entity.type
_entity.pdbx_description
1 polymer ?
#
loop_
_entity_poly.entity_id
_entity_poly.type
_entity_poly.pdbx_seq_one_letter_code
_entity_poly.pdbx_strand_id
1 'polypeptide(L)'
;MVLDGVIVTWQVRDRLLFRPVERGQVLMSIADKTGEWELEIHMADDRLGHINKALSRAGQEGRKLEVDYILATDPGTRHYGIVEEIHEQAEVRGEQGNTVLVRITIDPARHEKEELGAGATVTARVDCGKHALGYVWFMDVMAFFQTQIFFRLW
;
A
#
# COMPACT_ATOMS: atom_id res chain seq x y z
N MET A 1 0.17 -4.85 31.77
CA MET A 1 0.16 -3.76 30.78
C MET A 1 -1.28 -3.71 30.28
N VAL A 2 -2.01 -2.66 30.58
CA VAL A 2 -3.37 -2.42 30.07
C VAL A 2 -3.19 -1.69 28.76
N LEU A 3 -3.65 -2.28 27.67
CA LEU A 3 -3.67 -1.65 26.35
C LEU A 3 -5.08 -1.08 26.14
N ASP A 4 -5.18 0.23 26.06
CA ASP A 4 -6.41 0.88 25.61
C ASP A 4 -6.44 0.80 24.08
N GLY A 5 -7.46 0.14 23.54
CA GLY A 5 -7.60 -0.05 22.10
C GLY A 5 -9.04 -0.32 21.69
N VAL A 6 -9.32 -0.18 20.40
CA VAL A 6 -10.62 -0.45 19.81
C VAL A 6 -10.61 -1.83 19.15
N ILE A 7 -11.62 -2.65 19.44
CA ILE A 7 -11.78 -3.96 18.80
C ILE A 7 -12.11 -3.75 17.33
N VAL A 8 -11.22 -4.21 16.44
CA VAL A 8 -11.36 -4.09 15.00
C VAL A 8 -12.10 -5.28 14.39
N THR A 9 -12.11 -6.40 15.08
CA THR A 9 -12.78 -7.61 14.59
C THR A 9 -14.30 -7.41 14.60
N TRP A 10 -14.93 -7.57 13.44
CA TRP A 10 -16.38 -7.46 13.29
C TRP A 10 -17.11 -8.60 14.00
N GLN A 11 -18.19 -8.27 14.72
CA GLN A 11 -19.09 -9.23 15.39
C GLN A 11 -18.37 -10.29 16.26
N VAL A 12 -17.41 -9.87 17.09
CA VAL A 12 -16.62 -10.78 17.95
C VAL A 12 -17.51 -11.68 18.80
N ARG A 13 -18.57 -11.10 19.37
CA ARG A 13 -19.49 -11.85 20.22
C ARG A 13 -20.15 -13.01 19.48
N ASP A 14 -20.69 -12.76 18.29
CA ASP A 14 -21.41 -13.77 17.50
C ASP A 14 -20.45 -14.84 16.96
N ARG A 15 -19.21 -14.46 16.70
CA ARG A 15 -18.17 -15.39 16.22
C ARG A 15 -17.63 -16.30 17.32
N LEU A 16 -17.61 -15.85 18.57
CA LEU A 16 -17.05 -16.60 19.70
C LEU A 16 -18.11 -17.28 20.56
N LEU A 17 -19.37 -16.84 20.48
CA LEU A 17 -20.44 -17.38 21.30
C LEU A 17 -20.67 -18.86 20.98
N PHE A 18 -20.58 -19.72 22.02
CA PHE A 18 -20.76 -21.17 21.91
C PHE A 18 -19.85 -21.91 20.92
N ARG A 19 -18.71 -21.35 20.57
CA ARG A 19 -17.72 -22.02 19.73
C ARG A 19 -16.56 -22.52 20.58
N PRO A 20 -16.09 -23.74 20.37
CA PRO A 20 -14.85 -24.20 20.97
C PRO A 20 -13.69 -23.37 20.44
N VAL A 21 -12.76 -23.02 21.31
CA VAL A 21 -11.55 -22.30 20.96
C VAL A 21 -10.33 -23.15 21.27
N GLU A 22 -9.31 -23.07 20.43
CA GLU A 22 -8.07 -23.80 20.58
C GLU A 22 -6.99 -22.92 21.21
N ARG A 23 -6.04 -23.57 21.87
CA ARG A 23 -4.89 -22.85 22.45
C ARG A 23 -4.05 -22.21 21.32
N GLY A 24 -3.81 -20.90 21.43
CA GLY A 24 -3.06 -20.13 20.40
C GLY A 24 -3.92 -19.59 19.26
N GLN A 25 -5.23 -19.86 19.28
CA GLN A 25 -6.15 -19.27 18.29
C GLN A 25 -6.30 -17.76 18.51
N VAL A 26 -6.21 -16.98 17.43
CA VAL A 26 -6.51 -15.53 17.46
C VAL A 26 -8.02 -15.35 17.59
N LEU A 27 -8.46 -14.76 18.68
CA LEU A 27 -9.89 -14.54 18.97
C LEU A 27 -10.38 -13.19 18.43
N MET A 28 -9.59 -12.15 18.62
CA MET A 28 -9.91 -10.79 18.18
C MET A 28 -8.64 -10.00 17.91
N SER A 29 -8.78 -8.94 17.16
CA SER A 29 -7.73 -7.94 16.92
C SER A 29 -8.13 -6.63 17.59
N ILE A 30 -7.20 -6.02 18.30
CA ILE A 30 -7.37 -4.73 18.96
C ILE A 30 -6.38 -3.77 18.31
N ALA A 31 -6.88 -2.62 17.83
CA ALA A 31 -6.04 -1.57 17.26
C ALA A 31 -5.95 -0.39 18.23
N ASP A 32 -4.76 0.15 18.37
CA ASP A 32 -4.53 1.43 19.01
C ASP A 32 -4.77 2.56 18.00
N LYS A 33 -5.84 3.34 18.21
CA LYS A 33 -6.17 4.48 17.34
C LYS A 33 -5.39 5.75 17.69
N THR A 34 -4.63 5.74 18.77
CA THR A 34 -3.85 6.92 19.21
C THR A 34 -2.48 6.97 18.51
N GLY A 35 -2.02 5.85 17.99
CA GLY A 35 -0.77 5.71 17.24
C GLY A 35 -0.79 6.40 15.88
N GLU A 36 0.35 6.33 15.20
CA GLU A 36 0.49 6.78 13.82
C GLU A 36 -0.28 5.85 12.88
N TRP A 37 -0.93 6.45 11.88
CA TRP A 37 -1.62 5.68 10.86
C TRP A 37 -0.68 5.38 9.72
N GLU A 38 -0.64 4.11 9.35
CA GLU A 38 0.11 3.62 8.20
C GLU A 38 -0.85 3.14 7.12
N LEU A 39 -0.46 3.36 5.89
CA LEU A 39 -1.14 2.86 4.71
C LEU A 39 -0.26 1.81 4.04
N GLU A 40 -0.78 0.61 3.89
CA GLU A 40 -0.11 -0.48 3.18
C GLU A 40 -0.65 -0.60 1.76
N ILE A 41 0.21 -0.41 0.77
CA ILE A 41 -0.13 -0.54 -0.64
C ILE A 41 0.59 -1.74 -1.23
N HIS A 42 -0.16 -2.60 -1.89
CA HIS A 42 0.40 -3.68 -2.70
C HIS A 42 0.53 -3.22 -4.15
N MET A 43 1.76 -3.15 -4.60
CA MET A 43 2.09 -2.70 -5.95
C MET A 43 2.70 -3.87 -6.75
N ALA A 44 2.34 -3.99 -8.02
CA ALA A 44 2.95 -4.97 -8.91
C ALA A 44 4.47 -4.80 -8.97
N ASP A 45 5.22 -5.90 -8.92
CA ASP A 45 6.68 -5.92 -8.82
C ASP A 45 7.37 -5.32 -10.06
N ASP A 46 6.74 -5.39 -11.24
CA ASP A 46 7.23 -4.78 -12.48
C ASP A 46 7.40 -3.25 -12.37
N ARG A 47 6.69 -2.61 -11.45
CA ARG A 47 6.76 -1.16 -11.18
C ARG A 47 7.81 -0.76 -10.15
N LEU A 48 8.41 -1.73 -9.46
CA LEU A 48 9.40 -1.48 -8.41
C LEU A 48 10.58 -0.64 -8.90
N GLY A 49 11.06 -0.90 -10.11
CA GLY A 49 12.17 -0.15 -10.71
C GLY A 49 11.88 1.35 -10.88
N HIS A 50 10.63 1.72 -11.13
CA HIS A 50 10.23 3.13 -11.29
C HIS A 50 10.17 3.85 -9.95
N ILE A 51 9.57 3.22 -8.95
CA ILE A 51 9.43 3.83 -7.63
C ILE A 51 10.79 3.94 -6.94
N ASN A 52 11.69 2.96 -7.08
CA ASN A 52 13.04 3.02 -6.53
C ASN A 52 13.87 4.14 -7.16
N LYS A 53 13.74 4.37 -8.47
CA LYS A 53 14.37 5.52 -9.15
C LYS A 53 13.79 6.84 -8.65
N ALA A 54 12.49 6.93 -8.45
CA ALA A 54 11.83 8.13 -7.93
C ALA A 54 12.26 8.41 -6.48
N LEU A 55 12.32 7.37 -5.64
CA LEU A 55 12.75 7.47 -4.25
C LEU A 55 14.21 7.92 -4.15
N SER A 56 15.12 7.32 -4.95
CA SER A 56 16.52 7.71 -5.00
C SER A 56 16.71 9.16 -5.44
N ARG A 57 15.94 9.62 -6.44
CA ARG A 57 15.97 11.01 -6.92
C ARG A 57 15.44 11.96 -5.86
N ALA A 58 14.30 11.66 -5.23
CA ALA A 58 13.74 12.46 -4.15
C ALA A 58 14.73 12.58 -2.98
N GLY A 59 15.40 11.48 -2.60
CA GLY A 59 16.41 11.47 -1.56
C GLY A 59 17.62 12.36 -1.90
N GLN A 60 18.10 12.34 -3.15
CA GLN A 60 19.19 13.23 -3.61
C GLN A 60 18.81 14.71 -3.54
N GLU A 61 17.53 15.02 -3.76
CA GLU A 61 17.00 16.38 -3.69
C GLU A 61 16.57 16.79 -2.27
N GLY A 62 16.79 15.93 -1.26
CA GLY A 62 16.38 16.15 0.12
C GLY A 62 14.86 16.18 0.32
N ARG A 63 14.10 15.63 -0.62
CA ARG A 63 12.64 15.53 -0.59
C ARG A 63 12.20 14.10 -0.25
N LYS A 64 11.03 13.97 0.30
CA LYS A 64 10.36 12.68 0.45
C LYS A 64 9.45 12.42 -0.75
N LEU A 65 9.24 11.15 -1.09
CA LEU A 65 8.35 10.76 -2.17
C LEU A 65 6.90 10.85 -1.69
N GLU A 66 6.12 11.72 -2.31
CA GLU A 66 4.73 11.96 -1.96
C GLU A 66 3.80 10.98 -2.68
N VAL A 67 2.70 10.66 -2.02
CA VAL A 67 1.65 9.77 -2.49
C VAL A 67 0.30 10.43 -2.31
N ASP A 68 -0.48 10.48 -3.37
CA ASP A 68 -1.90 10.83 -3.30
C ASP A 68 -2.73 9.57 -3.10
N TYR A 69 -3.70 9.61 -2.20
CA TYR A 69 -4.63 8.51 -2.06
C TYR A 69 -6.07 8.99 -1.82
N ILE A 70 -7.01 8.13 -2.15
CA ILE A 70 -8.43 8.31 -1.91
C ILE A 70 -8.96 7.11 -1.12
N LEU A 71 -9.85 7.38 -0.18
CA LEU A 71 -10.57 6.35 0.56
C LEU A 71 -11.72 5.80 -0.30
N ALA A 72 -11.97 4.51 -0.26
CA ALA A 72 -13.12 3.92 -0.93
C ALA A 72 -14.46 4.42 -0.36
N THR A 73 -14.45 4.85 0.91
CA THR A 73 -15.60 5.45 1.60
C THR A 73 -15.86 6.90 1.21
N ASP A 74 -14.82 7.63 0.76
CA ASP A 74 -14.91 9.01 0.30
C ASP A 74 -14.02 9.24 -0.92
N PRO A 75 -14.50 8.89 -2.13
CA PRO A 75 -13.71 9.04 -3.35
C PRO A 75 -13.58 10.50 -3.82
N GLY A 76 -14.30 11.43 -3.20
CA GLY A 76 -14.25 12.86 -3.53
C GLY A 76 -13.08 13.59 -2.92
N THR A 77 -12.54 13.10 -1.81
CA THR A 77 -11.47 13.75 -1.07
C THR A 77 -10.12 13.10 -1.36
N ARG A 78 -9.13 13.92 -1.72
CA ARG A 78 -7.75 13.48 -1.90
C ARG A 78 -6.98 13.70 -0.63
N HIS A 79 -6.25 12.67 -0.26
CA HIS A 79 -5.37 12.66 0.89
C HIS A 79 -3.93 12.50 0.43
N TYR A 80 -3.00 12.89 1.31
CA TYR A 80 -1.56 12.87 1.02
C TYR A 80 -0.82 12.07 2.07
N GLY A 81 0.16 11.32 1.63
CA GLY A 81 1.06 10.57 2.48
C GLY A 81 2.48 10.60 1.93
N ILE A 82 3.40 10.01 2.68
CA ILE A 82 4.81 9.97 2.34
C ILE A 82 5.25 8.52 2.34
N VAL A 83 5.94 8.09 1.28
CA VAL A 83 6.56 6.76 1.23
C VAL A 83 7.63 6.69 2.31
N GLU A 84 7.47 5.77 3.24
CA GLU A 84 8.43 5.52 4.31
C GLU A 84 9.36 4.37 3.97
N GLU A 85 8.77 3.26 3.56
CA GLU A 85 9.51 2.03 3.30
C GLU A 85 8.93 1.26 2.12
N ILE A 86 9.80 0.61 1.37
CA ILE A 86 9.43 -0.33 0.32
C ILE A 86 10.03 -1.68 0.70
N HIS A 87 9.18 -2.68 0.91
CA HIS A 87 9.63 -4.04 1.15
C HIS A 87 10.09 -4.65 -0.17
N GLU A 88 11.36 -5.07 -0.24
CA GLU A 88 11.91 -5.69 -1.44
C GLU A 88 11.41 -7.13 -1.67
N GLN A 89 10.76 -7.71 -0.67
CA GLN A 89 10.25 -9.06 -0.75
C GLN A 89 8.90 -9.08 -1.47
N ALA A 90 8.87 -9.71 -2.63
CA ALA A 90 7.63 -9.87 -3.39
C ALA A 90 6.79 -11.03 -2.81
N GLU A 91 5.50 -10.79 -2.64
CA GLU A 91 4.52 -11.77 -2.23
C GLU A 91 3.52 -12.03 -3.36
N VAL A 92 3.15 -13.31 -3.55
CA VAL A 92 2.12 -13.67 -4.53
C VAL A 92 0.74 -13.42 -3.92
N ARG A 93 -0.02 -12.47 -4.50
CA ARG A 93 -1.39 -12.16 -4.06
C ARG A 93 -2.41 -12.45 -5.16
N GLY A 94 -2.97 -13.64 -5.12
CA GLY A 94 -4.10 -14.04 -5.96
C GLY A 94 -3.94 -13.66 -7.43
N GLU A 95 -4.93 -12.96 -7.98
CA GLU A 95 -4.94 -12.53 -9.38
C GLU A 95 -3.99 -11.38 -9.72
N GLN A 96 -3.46 -10.68 -8.70
CA GLN A 96 -2.55 -9.55 -8.90
C GLN A 96 -1.10 -9.99 -9.19
N GLY A 97 -0.80 -11.30 -9.06
CA GLY A 97 0.54 -11.84 -9.27
C GLY A 97 1.51 -11.46 -8.15
N ASN A 98 2.77 -11.23 -8.53
CA ASN A 98 3.79 -10.80 -7.58
C ASN A 98 3.59 -9.33 -7.23
N THR A 99 3.44 -9.05 -5.95
CA THR A 99 3.28 -7.70 -5.42
C THR A 99 4.32 -7.39 -4.36
N VAL A 100 4.70 -6.14 -4.29
CA VAL A 100 5.61 -5.58 -3.29
C VAL A 100 4.82 -4.69 -2.35
N LEU A 101 5.09 -4.79 -1.06
CA LEU A 101 4.46 -3.95 -0.05
C LEU A 101 5.17 -2.60 0.03
N VAL A 102 4.42 -1.52 -0.12
CA VAL A 102 4.86 -0.15 0.08
C VAL A 102 4.16 0.42 1.29
N ARG A 103 4.92 0.85 2.29
CA ARG A 103 4.42 1.44 3.52
C ARG A 103 4.47 2.96 3.42
N ILE A 104 3.35 3.61 3.71
CA ILE A 104 3.17 5.04 3.61
C ILE A 104 2.74 5.58 4.96
N THR A 105 3.45 6.56 5.45
CA THR A 105 3.07 7.30 6.65
C THR A 105 2.10 8.42 6.28
N ILE A 106 1.00 8.49 7.01
CA ILE A 106 -0.01 9.52 6.85
C ILE A 106 0.36 10.71 7.75
N ASP A 107 0.37 11.92 7.19
CA ASP A 107 0.61 13.14 7.97
C ASP A 107 -0.62 13.45 8.85
N PRO A 108 -0.52 13.29 10.18
CA PRO A 108 -1.64 13.51 11.08
C PRO A 108 -2.14 14.96 11.11
N ALA A 109 -1.31 15.92 10.66
CA ALA A 109 -1.68 17.32 10.63
C ALA A 109 -2.63 17.69 9.47
N ARG A 110 -2.72 16.80 8.46
CA ARG A 110 -3.54 16.99 7.26
C ARG A 110 -4.82 16.16 7.24
N HIS A 111 -5.08 15.41 8.31
CA HIS A 111 -6.25 14.53 8.40
C HIS A 111 -7.02 14.76 9.69
N GLU A 112 -8.33 14.86 9.58
CA GLU A 112 -9.20 14.68 10.72
C GLU A 112 -9.20 13.19 11.07
N LYS A 113 -8.66 12.84 12.23
CA LYS A 113 -8.46 11.44 12.70
C LYS A 113 -9.75 10.61 12.75
N GLU A 114 -10.91 11.25 12.70
CA GLU A 114 -12.22 10.59 12.78
C GLU A 114 -12.64 9.88 11.48
N GLU A 115 -12.03 10.25 10.34
CA GLU A 115 -12.43 9.72 9.03
C GLU A 115 -11.72 8.41 8.67
N LEU A 116 -10.61 8.10 9.35
CA LEU A 116 -9.82 6.92 9.04
C LEU A 116 -10.30 5.70 9.83
N GLY A 117 -10.83 4.71 9.14
CA GLY A 117 -11.16 3.41 9.69
C GLY A 117 -10.02 2.40 9.49
N ALA A 118 -9.61 1.70 10.56
CA ALA A 118 -8.66 0.61 10.41
C ALA A 118 -9.23 -0.48 9.48
N GLY A 119 -8.46 -0.88 8.47
CA GLY A 119 -8.90 -1.81 7.44
C GLY A 119 -9.68 -1.17 6.28
N ALA A 120 -9.74 0.16 6.19
CA ALA A 120 -10.34 0.84 5.05
C ALA A 120 -9.55 0.55 3.77
N THR A 121 -10.27 0.32 2.67
CA THR A 121 -9.65 0.15 1.36
C THR A 121 -9.32 1.52 0.75
N VAL A 122 -8.13 1.63 0.20
CA VAL A 122 -7.64 2.85 -0.44
C VAL A 122 -7.19 2.58 -1.86
N THR A 123 -7.26 3.62 -2.68
CA THR A 123 -6.60 3.67 -3.98
C THR A 123 -5.54 4.75 -3.94
N ALA A 124 -4.29 4.38 -4.16
CA ALA A 124 -3.18 5.31 -4.07
C ALA A 124 -2.45 5.48 -5.40
N ARG A 125 -1.88 6.66 -5.58
CA ARG A 125 -1.08 7.05 -6.72
C ARG A 125 0.24 7.65 -6.24
N VAL A 126 1.34 6.99 -6.57
CA VAL A 126 2.69 7.48 -6.26
C VAL A 126 3.13 8.42 -7.38
N ASP A 127 3.51 9.65 -7.06
CA ASP A 127 4.07 10.59 -8.04
C ASP A 127 5.56 10.33 -8.25
N CYS A 128 5.87 9.54 -9.27
CA CYS A 128 7.25 9.24 -9.66
C CYS A 128 7.91 10.35 -10.50
N GLY A 129 7.28 11.52 -10.62
CA GLY A 129 7.75 12.66 -11.37
C GLY A 129 7.36 12.62 -12.85
N LYS A 130 7.70 13.71 -13.55
CA LYS A 130 7.36 13.87 -14.97
C LYS A 130 8.32 13.04 -15.83
N HIS A 131 7.78 12.07 -16.54
CA HIS A 131 8.47 11.39 -17.62
C HIS A 131 7.93 11.87 -18.96
N ALA A 132 8.80 11.99 -19.98
CA ALA A 132 8.37 12.33 -21.32
C ALA A 132 7.34 11.28 -21.81
N LEU A 133 6.19 11.72 -22.31
CA LEU A 133 5.10 10.84 -22.78
C LEU A 133 5.59 9.78 -23.78
N GLY A 134 6.58 10.12 -24.59
CA GLY A 134 7.24 9.17 -25.51
C GLY A 134 7.96 8.03 -24.81
N TYR A 135 8.50 8.24 -23.61
CA TYR A 135 9.19 7.20 -22.85
C TYR A 135 8.20 6.17 -22.29
N VAL A 136 7.04 6.61 -21.80
CA VAL A 136 5.99 5.71 -21.28
C VAL A 136 5.43 4.83 -22.41
N TRP A 137 5.19 5.42 -23.59
CA TRP A 137 4.71 4.69 -24.77
C TRP A 137 5.73 3.69 -25.31
N PHE A 138 7.01 4.08 -25.32
CA PHE A 138 8.08 3.23 -25.84
C PHE A 138 8.42 2.06 -24.92
N MET A 139 8.17 2.22 -23.61
CA MET A 139 8.44 1.15 -22.62
C MET A 139 7.52 -0.06 -22.80
N ASP A 140 6.23 0.17 -22.99
CA ASP A 140 5.27 -0.91 -23.22
C ASP A 140 5.58 -1.64 -24.54
N VAL A 141 6.00 -0.90 -25.58
CA VAL A 141 6.44 -1.47 -26.86
C VAL A 141 7.75 -2.26 -26.69
N MET A 142 8.73 -1.75 -25.95
CA MET A 142 9.99 -2.46 -25.69
C MET A 142 9.78 -3.72 -24.85
N ALA A 143 8.92 -3.67 -23.82
CA ALA A 143 8.56 -4.85 -23.04
C ALA A 143 7.89 -5.92 -23.90
N PHE A 144 7.00 -5.52 -24.81
CA PHE A 144 6.39 -6.42 -25.78
C PHE A 144 7.42 -7.07 -26.71
N PHE A 145 8.36 -6.29 -27.24
CA PHE A 145 9.43 -6.83 -28.11
C PHE A 145 10.35 -7.78 -27.35
N GLN A 146 10.73 -7.47 -26.13
CA GLN A 146 11.58 -8.34 -25.31
C GLN A 146 10.90 -9.66 -24.96
N THR A 147 9.62 -9.63 -24.57
CA THR A 147 8.91 -10.85 -24.15
C THR A 147 8.46 -11.72 -25.33
N GLN A 148 8.06 -11.12 -26.46
CA GLN A 148 7.50 -11.87 -27.57
C GLN A 148 8.54 -12.31 -28.61
N ILE A 149 9.62 -11.54 -28.83
CA ILE A 149 10.57 -11.82 -29.90
C ILE A 149 11.81 -12.55 -29.39
N PHE A 150 12.40 -12.12 -28.29
CA PHE A 150 13.62 -12.78 -27.78
C PHE A 150 13.37 -14.18 -27.22
N PHE A 151 12.23 -14.41 -26.57
CA PHE A 151 11.90 -15.75 -26.06
C PHE A 151 11.38 -16.71 -27.11
N ARG A 152 11.07 -16.27 -28.33
CA ARG A 152 10.60 -17.13 -29.42
C ARG A 152 11.69 -17.55 -30.41
N LEU A 153 12.89 -16.98 -30.25
CA LEU A 153 14.05 -17.26 -31.12
C LEU A 153 15.13 -18.14 -30.44
N TRP A 154 14.85 -18.62 -29.24
CA TRP A 154 15.63 -19.63 -28.48
C TRP A 154 14.71 -20.81 -28.14
#